data_9b2aaba2cf324734f4620ccb0e1b79db
#
_entry.id   9b2aaba2cf324734f4620ccb0e1b79db
#
_cell.length_a   1.000
_cell.length_b   1.000
_cell.length_c   1.000
_cell.angle_alpha   90.00
_cell.angle_beta   90.00
_cell.angle_gamma   90.00
#
_symmetry.space_group_name_H-M   'P 1'
#
loop_
_entity.id
_entity.type
_entity.pdbx_description
1 polymer ?
#
loop_
_entity_poly.entity_id
_entity_poly.type
_entity_poly.pdbx_seq_one_letter_code
_entity_poly.pdbx_strand_id
1 'polypeptide(L)'
;MEIKLLRKHGWSLRQIAEETGCAVNTVRRALEAPTLPTYERRVKQETKLRAHEAYLRARQQAASPLWIPATVLYREIKACGYQGEMSQLRAFLRTLRPGEPTEPLVRFETAMGEQMQVDWVEFRKGSDPLYAFCATLGYSRASYVEFVTDMKIQTLIDSHQRAFEAFGGVVKQALYDNMKTVVIERDAYGAGEHRFHAAFLDYARHSGFVIKLCRPYRAKTKGKVERFNGYLRRSFYVPLTSRLAQEGIRLDALTANVEVRRWLEEVANVRIHGTTGMQPAMRLNEERAHLQPIPEPWRGEIAAARPRAKVLETPAPKRLPAVVERIAQGSPLQHPLAVYEQLLALVTKGAPI
;
A
#
# COMPACT_ATOMS: atom_id res chain seq x y z
N MET A 1 14.71 -16.47 38.93
CA MET A 1 16.07 -16.90 38.47
C MET A 1 17.04 -16.94 39.64
N GLU A 2 17.03 -15.97 40.50
CA GLU A 2 17.90 -15.77 41.69
C GLU A 2 17.84 -16.92 42.70
N ILE A 3 16.65 -17.36 43.13
CA ILE A 3 16.44 -18.46 44.10
C ILE A 3 17.14 -19.77 43.65
N LYS A 4 17.02 -20.14 42.37
CA LYS A 4 17.66 -21.36 41.84
C LYS A 4 19.18 -21.22 41.77
N LEU A 5 19.69 -20.00 41.54
CA LEU A 5 21.11 -19.70 41.50
C LEU A 5 21.73 -19.79 42.91
N LEU A 6 21.12 -19.17 43.93
CA LEU A 6 21.54 -19.22 45.32
C LEU A 6 21.56 -20.67 45.84
N ARG A 7 20.55 -21.47 45.49
CA ARG A 7 20.52 -22.89 45.83
C ARG A 7 21.66 -23.70 45.21
N LYS A 8 22.00 -23.38 43.94
CA LYS A 8 23.15 -23.98 43.24
C LYS A 8 24.49 -23.66 43.90
N HIS A 9 24.58 -22.50 44.56
CA HIS A 9 25.75 -22.09 45.35
C HIS A 9 25.77 -22.65 46.79
N GLY A 10 24.88 -23.61 47.11
CA GLY A 10 24.89 -24.34 48.39
C GLY A 10 24.10 -23.67 49.53
N TRP A 11 23.38 -22.56 49.26
CA TRP A 11 22.65 -21.85 50.30
C TRP A 11 21.45 -22.68 50.81
N SER A 12 21.22 -22.61 52.13
CA SER A 12 20.06 -23.25 52.75
C SER A 12 18.75 -22.52 52.40
N LEU A 13 17.61 -23.22 52.50
CA LEU A 13 16.29 -22.60 52.25
C LEU A 13 16.00 -21.40 53.14
N ARG A 14 16.53 -21.41 54.41
CA ARG A 14 16.36 -20.29 55.33
C ARG A 14 17.19 -19.07 54.90
N GLN A 15 18.48 -19.28 54.54
CA GLN A 15 19.35 -18.22 54.04
C GLN A 15 18.78 -17.59 52.75
N ILE A 16 18.28 -18.40 51.82
CA ILE A 16 17.67 -17.90 50.59
C ILE A 16 16.40 -17.09 50.90
N ALA A 17 15.59 -17.56 51.85
CA ALA A 17 14.39 -16.85 52.29
C ALA A 17 14.69 -15.49 52.92
N GLU A 18 15.73 -15.40 53.74
CA GLU A 18 16.21 -14.19 54.38
C GLU A 18 16.75 -13.21 53.36
N GLU A 19 17.63 -13.63 52.44
CA GLU A 19 18.23 -12.82 51.37
C GLU A 19 17.20 -12.30 50.36
N THR A 20 16.24 -13.12 49.98
CA THR A 20 15.24 -12.74 48.99
C THR A 20 13.99 -12.10 49.58
N GLY A 21 13.88 -11.99 50.91
CA GLY A 21 12.67 -11.47 51.58
C GLY A 21 11.41 -12.32 51.40
N CYS A 22 11.57 -13.58 51.02
CA CYS A 22 10.48 -14.52 50.72
C CYS A 22 10.24 -15.52 51.86
N ALA A 23 9.01 -15.96 52.05
CA ALA A 23 8.76 -17.07 53.00
C ALA A 23 9.44 -18.35 52.51
N VAL A 24 9.95 -19.18 53.46
CA VAL A 24 10.66 -20.45 53.17
C VAL A 24 9.86 -21.38 52.28
N ASN A 25 8.52 -21.44 52.47
CA ASN A 25 7.62 -22.21 51.62
C ASN A 25 7.52 -21.70 50.18
N THR A 26 7.68 -20.38 49.96
CA THR A 26 7.76 -19.75 48.64
C THR A 26 9.05 -20.17 47.95
N VAL A 27 10.19 -20.15 48.66
CA VAL A 27 11.48 -20.62 48.18
C VAL A 27 11.43 -22.11 47.79
N ARG A 28 10.87 -22.96 48.64
CA ARG A 28 10.70 -24.40 48.34
C ARG A 28 9.86 -24.62 47.08
N ARG A 29 8.72 -23.96 46.95
CA ARG A 29 7.83 -24.03 45.80
C ARG A 29 8.49 -23.53 44.51
N ALA A 30 9.30 -22.47 44.58
CA ALA A 30 10.04 -21.92 43.45
C ALA A 30 11.16 -22.86 42.95
N LEU A 31 11.76 -23.65 43.89
CA LEU A 31 12.80 -24.65 43.56
C LEU A 31 12.20 -25.89 42.92
N GLU A 32 11.03 -26.34 43.38
CA GLU A 32 10.29 -27.52 42.88
C GLU A 32 9.61 -27.24 41.54
N ALA A 33 9.28 -25.98 41.22
CA ALA A 33 8.61 -25.62 39.97
C ALA A 33 9.56 -25.76 38.77
N PRO A 34 9.19 -26.53 37.72
CA PRO A 34 9.99 -26.68 36.49
C PRO A 34 10.07 -25.37 35.69
N THR A 35 9.06 -24.52 35.77
CA THR A 35 8.95 -23.21 35.10
C THR A 35 8.58 -22.12 36.11
N LEU A 36 8.79 -20.84 35.74
CA LEU A 36 8.35 -19.70 36.57
C LEU A 36 6.81 -19.79 36.76
N PRO A 37 6.31 -19.66 38.00
CA PRO A 37 4.88 -19.70 38.26
C PRO A 37 4.18 -18.55 37.53
N THR A 38 3.31 -18.87 36.63
CA THR A 38 2.38 -17.94 36.00
C THR A 38 1.12 -17.84 36.84
N TYR A 39 0.70 -16.60 37.13
CA TYR A 39 -0.57 -16.39 37.82
C TYR A 39 -1.73 -16.82 36.93
N GLU A 40 -2.37 -17.94 37.25
CA GLU A 40 -3.61 -18.36 36.61
C GLU A 40 -4.81 -17.96 37.49
N ARG A 41 -5.68 -17.14 36.93
CA ARG A 41 -6.91 -16.72 37.58
C ARG A 41 -7.80 -17.96 37.78
N ARG A 42 -8.11 -18.34 39.02
CA ARG A 42 -8.94 -19.51 39.33
C ARG A 42 -10.37 -19.46 38.76
N VAL A 43 -10.90 -18.25 38.56
CA VAL A 43 -12.21 -18.01 37.95
C VAL A 43 -12.01 -17.08 36.77
N LYS A 44 -12.23 -17.55 35.54
CA LYS A 44 -12.32 -16.70 34.36
C LYS A 44 -13.65 -15.94 34.42
N GLN A 45 -13.62 -14.66 34.75
CA GLN A 45 -14.82 -13.83 34.64
C GLN A 45 -15.26 -13.79 33.16
N GLU A 46 -16.56 -13.98 32.97
CA GLU A 46 -17.15 -13.81 31.65
C GLU A 46 -16.94 -12.38 31.16
N THR A 47 -16.36 -12.24 29.98
CA THR A 47 -16.11 -10.92 29.40
C THR A 47 -17.40 -10.42 28.75
N LYS A 48 -17.62 -9.09 28.80
CA LYS A 48 -18.73 -8.43 28.07
C LYS A 48 -18.76 -8.79 26.57
N LEU A 49 -17.64 -9.27 26.05
CA LEU A 49 -17.49 -9.68 24.65
C LEU A 49 -18.14 -11.03 24.34
N ARG A 50 -18.38 -11.89 25.34
CA ARG A 50 -18.86 -13.27 25.14
C ARG A 50 -20.13 -13.36 24.30
N ALA A 51 -21.08 -12.46 24.54
CA ALA A 51 -22.33 -12.39 23.77
C ALA A 51 -22.11 -12.10 22.27
N HIS A 52 -20.98 -11.49 21.90
CA HIS A 52 -20.66 -11.10 20.52
C HIS A 52 -19.62 -12.01 19.85
N GLU A 53 -19.04 -12.99 20.55
CA GLU A 53 -17.97 -13.84 20.02
C GLU A 53 -18.39 -14.67 18.80
N ALA A 54 -19.60 -15.22 18.81
CA ALA A 54 -20.14 -16.01 17.71
C ALA A 54 -20.28 -15.14 16.45
N TYR A 55 -20.83 -13.93 16.60
CA TYR A 55 -20.93 -12.97 15.53
C TYR A 55 -19.55 -12.59 14.96
N LEU A 56 -18.59 -12.28 15.84
CA LEU A 56 -17.23 -11.90 15.42
C LEU A 56 -16.51 -13.00 14.65
N ARG A 57 -16.69 -14.27 15.07
CA ARG A 57 -16.15 -15.44 14.34
C ARG A 57 -16.80 -15.60 12.98
N ALA A 58 -18.11 -15.53 12.90
CA ALA A 58 -18.85 -15.63 11.62
C ALA A 58 -18.45 -14.52 10.65
N ARG A 59 -18.34 -13.28 11.16
CA ARG A 59 -17.91 -12.12 10.33
C ARG A 59 -16.49 -12.28 9.78
N GLN A 60 -15.54 -12.75 10.60
CA GLN A 60 -14.17 -13.01 10.14
C GLN A 60 -14.11 -14.19 9.17
N GLN A 61 -14.89 -15.23 9.40
CA GLN A 61 -14.97 -16.38 8.50
C GLN A 61 -15.57 -16.02 7.14
N ALA A 62 -16.64 -15.22 7.12
CA ALA A 62 -17.25 -14.73 5.88
C ALA A 62 -16.30 -13.83 5.06
N ALA A 63 -15.34 -13.20 5.71
CA ALA A 63 -14.33 -12.39 5.05
C ALA A 63 -13.10 -13.17 4.54
N SER A 64 -12.97 -14.44 4.92
CA SER A 64 -11.82 -15.29 4.56
C SER A 64 -11.62 -15.36 3.03
N PRO A 65 -10.36 -15.34 2.53
CA PRO A 65 -9.07 -15.32 3.26
C PRO A 65 -8.64 -13.91 3.76
N LEU A 66 -9.44 -12.89 3.56
CA LEU A 66 -9.19 -11.53 4.01
C LEU A 66 -9.57 -11.36 5.49
N TRP A 67 -9.18 -10.22 6.08
CA TRP A 67 -9.37 -9.95 7.50
C TRP A 67 -10.06 -8.60 7.74
N ILE A 68 -11.14 -8.58 8.54
CA ILE A 68 -11.82 -7.36 8.95
C ILE A 68 -11.08 -6.73 10.15
N PRO A 69 -10.70 -5.45 10.10
CA PRO A 69 -10.02 -4.77 11.20
C PRO A 69 -10.86 -4.69 12.47
N ALA A 70 -10.19 -4.70 13.62
CA ALA A 70 -10.85 -4.56 14.92
C ALA A 70 -11.71 -3.28 15.05
N THR A 71 -11.30 -2.19 14.39
CA THR A 71 -12.05 -0.92 14.40
C THR A 71 -13.41 -1.02 13.70
N VAL A 72 -13.50 -1.83 12.65
CA VAL A 72 -14.77 -2.08 11.94
C VAL A 72 -15.68 -2.94 12.82
N LEU A 73 -15.17 -4.08 13.26
CA LEU A 73 -15.92 -5.00 14.12
C LEU A 73 -16.36 -4.33 15.44
N TYR A 74 -15.55 -3.44 15.99
CA TYR A 74 -15.92 -2.68 17.18
C TYR A 74 -17.13 -1.79 16.95
N ARG A 75 -17.21 -1.09 15.80
CA ARG A 75 -18.39 -0.29 15.43
C ARG A 75 -19.63 -1.17 15.26
N GLU A 76 -19.47 -2.31 14.57
CA GLU A 76 -20.56 -3.25 14.36
C GLU A 76 -21.14 -3.76 15.70
N ILE A 77 -20.27 -4.25 16.62
CA ILE A 77 -20.76 -4.75 17.93
C ILE A 77 -21.24 -3.64 18.87
N LYS A 78 -20.69 -2.41 18.74
CA LYS A 78 -21.23 -1.25 19.49
C LYS A 78 -22.67 -0.95 19.07
N ALA A 79 -22.99 -0.99 17.79
CA ALA A 79 -24.35 -0.87 17.27
C ALA A 79 -25.27 -1.99 17.79
N CYS A 80 -24.70 -3.18 18.08
CA CYS A 80 -25.40 -4.32 18.70
C CYS A 80 -25.38 -4.30 20.24
N GLY A 81 -25.06 -3.16 20.88
CA GLY A 81 -25.15 -2.99 22.34
C GLY A 81 -23.90 -3.38 23.12
N TYR A 82 -22.74 -3.61 22.48
CA TYR A 82 -21.49 -3.89 23.22
C TYR A 82 -21.03 -2.67 24.04
N GLN A 83 -20.84 -2.87 25.34
CA GLN A 83 -20.41 -1.81 26.28
C GLN A 83 -18.99 -2.01 26.82
N GLY A 84 -18.20 -2.86 26.17
CA GLY A 84 -16.80 -3.08 26.55
C GLY A 84 -15.82 -2.24 25.75
N GLU A 85 -14.53 -2.39 26.09
CA GLU A 85 -13.44 -1.64 25.50
C GLU A 85 -12.87 -2.32 24.25
N MET A 86 -12.29 -1.52 23.38
CA MET A 86 -11.57 -1.95 22.17
C MET A 86 -10.42 -2.92 22.49
N SER A 87 -9.79 -2.79 23.65
CA SER A 87 -8.70 -3.65 24.12
C SER A 87 -9.13 -5.10 24.27
N GLN A 88 -10.34 -5.36 24.80
CA GLN A 88 -10.90 -6.71 24.92
C GLN A 88 -11.15 -7.35 23.55
N LEU A 89 -11.73 -6.57 22.61
CA LEU A 89 -11.94 -7.05 21.24
C LEU A 89 -10.61 -7.37 20.56
N ARG A 90 -9.59 -6.49 20.68
CA ARG A 90 -8.26 -6.75 20.11
C ARG A 90 -7.60 -8.00 20.69
N ALA A 91 -7.72 -8.22 21.99
CA ALA A 91 -7.21 -9.41 22.66
C ALA A 91 -7.89 -10.68 22.10
N PHE A 92 -9.21 -10.67 21.95
CA PHE A 92 -9.96 -11.78 21.35
C PHE A 92 -9.55 -12.02 19.90
N LEU A 93 -9.53 -10.98 19.05
CA LEU A 93 -9.16 -11.13 17.63
C LEU A 93 -7.73 -11.62 17.44
N ARG A 94 -6.82 -11.32 18.37
CA ARG A 94 -5.45 -11.84 18.36
C ARG A 94 -5.41 -13.37 18.55
N THR A 95 -6.35 -13.94 19.27
CA THR A 95 -6.46 -15.41 19.41
C THR A 95 -6.92 -16.10 18.13
N LEU A 96 -7.57 -15.36 17.22
CA LEU A 96 -8.05 -15.88 15.95
C LEU A 96 -7.01 -15.76 14.81
N ARG A 97 -5.96 -14.96 15.01
CA ARG A 97 -4.95 -14.69 13.98
C ARG A 97 -3.53 -14.99 14.48
N PRO A 98 -2.77 -15.87 13.81
CA PRO A 98 -1.33 -16.00 14.06
C PRO A 98 -0.58 -14.71 13.70
N GLY A 99 0.35 -14.29 14.52
CA GLY A 99 1.09 -13.04 14.33
C GLY A 99 2.20 -13.16 13.28
N GLU A 100 2.29 -12.20 12.36
CA GLU A 100 3.45 -12.00 11.49
C GLU A 100 4.30 -10.81 11.99
N PRO A 101 5.65 -10.88 11.89
CA PRO A 101 6.53 -9.78 12.31
C PRO A 101 6.49 -8.60 11.33
N THR A 102 6.52 -7.36 11.86
CA THR A 102 6.48 -6.11 11.09
C THR A 102 7.84 -5.42 11.05
N GLU A 103 8.30 -5.03 9.84
CA GLU A 103 9.52 -4.24 9.64
C GLU A 103 9.31 -2.72 9.87
N PRO A 104 10.33 -1.96 10.35
CA PRO A 104 10.22 -0.52 10.57
C PRO A 104 10.21 0.29 9.26
N LEU A 105 9.32 1.28 9.18
CA LEU A 105 9.07 2.11 7.99
C LEU A 105 9.66 3.52 8.13
N VAL A 106 10.48 3.94 7.16
CA VAL A 106 10.95 5.32 7.03
C VAL A 106 9.84 6.19 6.43
N ARG A 107 9.52 7.32 7.07
CA ARG A 107 8.42 8.21 6.68
C ARG A 107 8.94 9.51 6.09
N PHE A 108 8.39 9.94 4.94
CA PHE A 108 8.64 11.25 4.34
C PHE A 108 7.41 12.13 4.50
N GLU A 109 7.58 13.29 5.10
CA GLU A 109 6.55 14.32 5.17
C GLU A 109 6.66 15.27 3.98
N THR A 110 5.54 15.84 3.55
CA THR A 110 5.45 16.80 2.44
C THR A 110 4.77 18.08 2.92
N ALA A 111 5.12 19.22 2.36
CA ALA A 111 4.47 20.49 2.65
C ALA A 111 3.01 20.51 2.17
N MET A 112 2.23 21.47 2.64
CA MET A 112 0.84 21.69 2.23
C MET A 112 0.78 21.99 0.73
N GLY A 113 -0.19 21.40 0.02
CA GLY A 113 -0.38 21.58 -1.42
C GLY A 113 0.74 21.04 -2.31
N GLU A 114 1.76 20.43 -1.73
CA GLU A 114 2.95 20.01 -2.47
C GLU A 114 2.72 18.76 -3.28
N GLN A 115 2.20 17.69 -2.68
CA GLN A 115 2.19 16.38 -3.33
C GLN A 115 0.93 15.58 -3.07
N MET A 116 0.44 14.95 -4.11
CA MET A 116 -0.55 13.86 -4.09
C MET A 116 0.10 12.56 -4.56
N GLN A 117 -0.25 11.44 -3.96
CA GLN A 117 0.14 10.09 -4.40
C GLN A 117 -1.06 9.40 -5.01
N VAL A 118 -0.89 8.87 -6.22
CA VAL A 118 -1.97 8.23 -6.99
C VAL A 118 -1.64 6.77 -7.24
N ASP A 119 -2.66 5.91 -7.10
CA ASP A 119 -2.54 4.48 -7.36
C ASP A 119 -3.84 3.87 -7.85
N TRP A 120 -3.71 2.75 -8.58
CA TRP A 120 -4.81 1.87 -8.90
C TRP A 120 -4.86 0.70 -7.94
N VAL A 121 -6.04 0.37 -7.46
CA VAL A 121 -6.29 -0.85 -6.69
C VAL A 121 -7.17 -1.77 -7.52
N GLU A 122 -6.68 -2.96 -7.78
CA GLU A 122 -7.44 -3.99 -8.45
C GLU A 122 -8.17 -4.84 -7.41
N PHE A 123 -9.50 -4.93 -7.53
CA PHE A 123 -10.35 -5.74 -6.68
C PHE A 123 -10.86 -7.00 -7.38
N ARG A 124 -11.19 -6.90 -8.68
CA ARG A 124 -11.64 -8.02 -9.53
C ARG A 124 -11.06 -7.90 -10.92
N LYS A 125 -10.77 -9.04 -11.54
CA LYS A 125 -10.35 -9.22 -12.95
C LYS A 125 -11.43 -9.92 -13.76
N GLY A 126 -11.20 -10.06 -15.05
CA GLY A 126 -12.00 -10.86 -15.97
C GLY A 126 -13.18 -10.11 -16.57
N SER A 127 -14.32 -10.79 -16.74
CA SER A 127 -15.49 -10.26 -17.45
C SER A 127 -16.24 -9.14 -16.72
N ASP A 128 -16.06 -9.03 -15.40
CA ASP A 128 -16.67 -7.99 -14.57
C ASP A 128 -15.58 -7.35 -13.68
N PRO A 129 -14.68 -6.56 -14.30
CA PRO A 129 -13.55 -5.97 -13.60
C PRO A 129 -14.01 -4.86 -12.64
N LEU A 130 -13.31 -4.74 -11.52
CA LEU A 130 -13.53 -3.66 -10.56
C LEU A 130 -12.19 -3.16 -10.07
N TYR A 131 -11.91 -1.91 -10.37
CA TYR A 131 -10.72 -1.18 -9.95
C TYR A 131 -11.11 -0.01 -9.07
N ALA A 132 -10.18 0.54 -8.31
CA ALA A 132 -10.37 1.83 -7.68
C ALA A 132 -9.20 2.76 -8.00
N PHE A 133 -9.51 3.95 -8.44
CA PHE A 133 -8.61 5.09 -8.42
C PHE A 133 -8.48 5.59 -6.99
N CYS A 134 -7.26 5.70 -6.49
CA CYS A 134 -6.96 6.19 -5.15
C CYS A 134 -5.98 7.35 -5.23
N ALA A 135 -6.38 8.50 -4.72
CA ALA A 135 -5.53 9.68 -4.58
C ALA A 135 -5.42 10.06 -3.10
N THR A 136 -4.20 10.24 -2.58
CA THR A 136 -3.95 10.60 -1.20
C THR A 136 -3.02 11.80 -1.12
N LEU A 137 -3.47 12.88 -0.48
CA LEU A 137 -2.65 14.08 -0.24
C LEU A 137 -1.50 13.79 0.71
N GLY A 138 -0.37 14.36 0.41
CA GLY A 138 0.87 14.08 1.11
C GLY A 138 0.95 14.69 2.50
N TYR A 139 0.32 15.84 2.73
CA TYR A 139 0.27 16.54 4.02
C TYR A 139 -0.92 16.10 4.86
N SER A 140 -2.15 16.35 4.40
CA SER A 140 -3.37 16.07 5.17
C SER A 140 -3.66 14.60 5.37
N ARG A 141 -3.21 13.73 4.47
CA ARG A 141 -3.61 12.32 4.37
C ARG A 141 -5.09 12.16 3.99
N ALA A 142 -5.75 13.24 3.59
CA ALA A 142 -7.07 13.16 2.99
C ALA A 142 -6.98 12.35 1.71
N SER A 143 -7.98 11.50 1.49
CA SER A 143 -7.97 10.59 0.36
C SER A 143 -9.28 10.67 -0.40
N TYR A 144 -9.17 10.54 -1.71
CA TYR A 144 -10.27 10.37 -2.66
C TYR A 144 -10.20 8.96 -3.25
N VAL A 145 -11.35 8.35 -3.43
CA VAL A 145 -11.49 7.02 -4.03
C VAL A 145 -12.65 7.02 -5.01
N GLU A 146 -12.42 6.43 -6.16
CA GLU A 146 -13.46 6.19 -7.16
C GLU A 146 -13.33 4.78 -7.73
N PHE A 147 -14.41 4.01 -7.67
CA PHE A 147 -14.49 2.69 -8.28
C PHE A 147 -14.86 2.80 -9.76
N VAL A 148 -14.12 2.07 -10.59
CA VAL A 148 -14.25 2.10 -12.05
C VAL A 148 -14.13 0.68 -12.62
N THR A 149 -14.54 0.51 -13.89
CA THR A 149 -14.50 -0.77 -14.59
C THR A 149 -13.30 -0.92 -15.51
N ASP A 150 -12.52 0.15 -15.71
CA ASP A 150 -11.28 0.13 -16.50
C ASP A 150 -10.23 1.10 -15.95
N MET A 151 -9.00 0.99 -16.45
CA MET A 151 -7.88 1.87 -16.11
C MET A 151 -7.37 2.62 -17.35
N LYS A 152 -8.29 3.00 -18.27
CA LYS A 152 -7.93 3.72 -19.49
C LYS A 152 -7.50 5.15 -19.18
N ILE A 153 -6.87 5.78 -20.19
CA ILE A 153 -6.37 7.15 -20.06
C ILE A 153 -7.50 8.17 -19.78
N GLN A 154 -8.67 8.02 -20.42
CA GLN A 154 -9.82 8.86 -20.16
C GLN A 154 -10.28 8.71 -18.72
N THR A 155 -10.48 7.48 -18.25
CA THR A 155 -10.88 7.18 -16.86
C THR A 155 -9.89 7.76 -15.86
N LEU A 156 -8.58 7.69 -16.16
CA LEU A 156 -7.54 8.29 -15.31
C LEU A 156 -7.68 9.81 -15.22
N ILE A 157 -7.88 10.50 -16.36
CA ILE A 157 -8.04 11.96 -16.42
C ILE A 157 -9.30 12.39 -15.68
N ASP A 158 -10.44 11.74 -15.94
CA ASP A 158 -11.72 12.04 -15.32
C ASP A 158 -11.68 11.83 -13.79
N SER A 159 -11.01 10.76 -13.34
CA SER A 159 -10.84 10.49 -11.90
C SER A 159 -9.94 11.53 -11.23
N HIS A 160 -8.91 12.04 -11.92
CA HIS A 160 -8.10 13.15 -11.40
C HIS A 160 -8.90 14.43 -11.25
N GLN A 161 -9.71 14.79 -12.25
CA GLN A 161 -10.54 15.98 -12.20
C GLN A 161 -11.48 15.94 -11.00
N ARG A 162 -12.20 14.83 -10.83
CA ARG A 162 -13.07 14.63 -9.66
C ARG A 162 -12.32 14.60 -8.32
N ALA A 163 -11.09 14.09 -8.30
CA ALA A 163 -10.27 14.13 -7.10
C ALA A 163 -9.86 15.57 -6.74
N PHE A 164 -9.46 16.39 -7.72
CA PHE A 164 -9.14 17.80 -7.49
C PHE A 164 -10.37 18.59 -7.02
N GLU A 165 -11.55 18.33 -7.60
CA GLU A 165 -12.82 18.91 -7.13
C GLU A 165 -13.09 18.53 -5.67
N ALA A 166 -12.94 17.26 -5.31
CA ALA A 166 -13.14 16.78 -3.94
C ALA A 166 -12.16 17.39 -2.93
N PHE A 167 -10.90 17.59 -3.33
CA PHE A 167 -9.90 18.24 -2.48
C PHE A 167 -10.08 19.76 -2.42
N GLY A 168 -10.72 20.36 -3.43
CA GLY A 168 -10.91 21.80 -3.55
C GLY A 168 -9.73 22.52 -4.19
N GLY A 169 -8.90 21.83 -4.99
CA GLY A 169 -7.77 22.41 -5.71
C GLY A 169 -6.77 21.39 -6.22
N VAL A 170 -5.76 21.87 -6.93
CA VAL A 170 -4.73 21.07 -7.58
C VAL A 170 -3.41 21.16 -6.81
N VAL A 171 -2.75 20.04 -6.60
CA VAL A 171 -1.42 19.97 -5.98
C VAL A 171 -0.32 20.40 -6.95
N LYS A 172 0.87 20.77 -6.45
CA LYS A 172 2.01 21.11 -7.32
C LYS A 172 2.58 19.90 -8.06
N GLN A 173 2.52 18.70 -7.45
CA GLN A 173 3.03 17.48 -8.07
C GLN A 173 2.20 16.26 -7.70
N ALA A 174 2.06 15.34 -8.65
CA ALA A 174 1.41 14.06 -8.44
C ALA A 174 2.39 12.91 -8.69
N LEU A 175 2.49 11.99 -7.72
CA LEU A 175 3.44 10.88 -7.71
C LEU A 175 2.75 9.60 -8.16
N TYR A 176 3.30 8.97 -9.19
CA TYR A 176 2.78 7.75 -9.81
C TYR A 176 3.78 6.61 -9.73
N ASP A 177 3.25 5.42 -9.82
CA ASP A 177 4.01 4.23 -10.18
C ASP A 177 4.20 4.15 -11.72
N ASN A 178 4.82 3.07 -12.23
CA ASN A 178 5.02 2.86 -13.67
C ASN A 178 3.72 2.48 -14.42
N MET A 179 2.69 3.32 -14.30
CA MET A 179 1.43 3.14 -15.04
C MET A 179 1.64 3.49 -16.51
N LYS A 180 1.31 2.59 -17.44
CA LYS A 180 1.43 2.84 -18.88
C LYS A 180 0.55 3.99 -19.39
N THR A 181 -0.51 4.30 -18.68
CA THR A 181 -1.37 5.47 -18.93
C THR A 181 -0.71 6.79 -18.56
N VAL A 182 0.32 6.77 -17.73
CA VAL A 182 1.11 7.95 -17.32
C VAL A 182 2.45 7.97 -18.06
N VAL A 183 3.23 6.91 -17.97
CA VAL A 183 4.58 6.82 -18.55
C VAL A 183 4.66 5.66 -19.54
N ILE A 184 5.03 5.97 -20.79
CA ILE A 184 5.22 4.98 -21.84
C ILE A 184 6.58 4.32 -21.67
N GLU A 185 7.62 5.13 -21.44
CA GLU A 185 9.01 4.66 -21.34
C GLU A 185 9.79 5.55 -20.37
N ARG A 186 10.50 4.90 -19.44
CA ARG A 186 11.37 5.61 -18.50
C ARG A 186 12.71 5.86 -19.14
N ASP A 187 13.29 7.02 -18.76
CA ASP A 187 14.63 7.44 -19.19
C ASP A 187 14.84 7.37 -20.72
N ALA A 188 13.75 7.56 -21.47
CA ALA A 188 13.74 7.46 -22.94
C ALA A 188 14.67 8.47 -23.64
N TYR A 189 14.96 9.60 -22.99
CA TYR A 189 15.76 10.67 -23.55
C TYR A 189 17.01 11.00 -22.70
N GLY A 190 17.21 10.26 -21.62
CA GLY A 190 18.29 10.42 -20.65
C GLY A 190 17.85 10.16 -19.22
N ALA A 191 18.76 10.10 -18.28
CA ALA A 191 18.48 9.80 -16.87
C ALA A 191 17.50 10.85 -16.28
N GLY A 192 16.30 10.42 -15.92
CA GLY A 192 15.22 11.26 -15.40
C GLY A 192 14.32 11.88 -16.49
N GLU A 193 14.63 11.70 -17.76
CA GLU A 193 13.84 12.21 -18.88
C GLU A 193 12.95 11.11 -19.46
N HIS A 194 11.69 11.12 -19.05
CA HIS A 194 10.73 10.06 -19.35
C HIS A 194 9.83 10.41 -20.54
N ARG A 195 9.43 9.40 -21.32
CA ARG A 195 8.37 9.54 -22.32
C ARG A 195 7.02 9.29 -21.68
N PHE A 196 6.28 10.37 -21.44
CA PHE A 196 4.92 10.31 -20.89
C PHE A 196 3.88 10.06 -21.98
N HIS A 197 2.70 9.59 -21.56
CA HIS A 197 1.55 9.53 -22.44
C HIS A 197 1.13 10.96 -22.84
N ALA A 198 1.06 11.25 -24.15
CA ALA A 198 0.88 12.62 -24.64
C ALA A 198 -0.35 13.33 -24.08
N ALA A 199 -1.52 12.66 -24.10
CA ALA A 199 -2.75 13.23 -23.56
C ALA A 199 -2.67 13.47 -22.04
N PHE A 200 -1.99 12.59 -21.29
CA PHE A 200 -1.82 12.79 -19.85
C PHE A 200 -0.83 13.93 -19.53
N LEU A 201 0.22 14.05 -20.31
CA LEU A 201 1.16 15.18 -20.19
C LEU A 201 0.49 16.52 -20.50
N ASP A 202 -0.35 16.55 -21.55
CA ASP A 202 -1.14 17.73 -21.90
C ASP A 202 -2.14 18.09 -20.78
N TYR A 203 -2.87 17.10 -20.28
CA TYR A 203 -3.75 17.28 -19.13
C TYR A 203 -3.01 17.80 -17.89
N ALA A 204 -1.84 17.25 -17.57
CA ALA A 204 -1.06 17.69 -16.42
C ALA A 204 -0.58 19.15 -16.56
N ARG A 205 -0.18 19.55 -17.77
CA ARG A 205 0.19 20.94 -18.09
C ARG A 205 -1.00 21.87 -17.96
N HIS A 206 -2.15 21.48 -18.51
CA HIS A 206 -3.40 22.23 -18.40
C HIS A 206 -3.82 22.40 -16.92
N SER A 207 -3.71 21.35 -16.14
CA SER A 207 -4.07 21.36 -14.72
C SER A 207 -3.03 22.02 -13.81
N GLY A 208 -1.83 22.28 -14.30
CA GLY A 208 -0.77 22.97 -13.56
C GLY A 208 0.01 22.12 -12.56
N PHE A 209 0.01 20.79 -12.70
CA PHE A 209 0.79 19.90 -11.82
C PHE A 209 1.93 19.19 -12.55
N VAL A 210 2.98 18.86 -11.80
CA VAL A 210 4.14 18.12 -12.32
C VAL A 210 3.95 16.62 -12.09
N ILE A 211 4.16 15.83 -13.14
CA ILE A 211 4.17 14.36 -13.06
C ILE A 211 5.50 13.91 -12.43
N LYS A 212 5.43 13.16 -11.32
CA LYS A 212 6.59 12.53 -10.70
C LYS A 212 6.42 11.01 -10.72
N LEU A 213 7.52 10.30 -10.98
CA LEU A 213 7.53 8.83 -10.94
C LEU A 213 8.28 8.31 -9.71
N CYS A 214 7.78 7.24 -9.12
CA CYS A 214 8.51 6.54 -8.07
C CYS A 214 9.84 6.02 -8.60
N ARG A 215 10.92 6.15 -7.83
CA ARG A 215 12.21 5.56 -8.20
C ARG A 215 12.11 4.03 -8.19
N PRO A 216 12.69 3.33 -9.19
CA PRO A 216 12.74 1.88 -9.19
C PRO A 216 13.35 1.34 -7.88
N TYR A 217 12.87 0.20 -7.40
CA TYR A 217 13.34 -0.48 -6.17
C TYR A 217 13.28 0.35 -4.87
N ARG A 218 12.61 1.50 -4.85
CA ARG A 218 12.33 2.28 -3.64
C ARG A 218 10.83 2.32 -3.36
N ALA A 219 10.22 1.17 -3.03
CA ALA A 219 8.82 1.02 -2.63
C ALA A 219 8.42 1.99 -1.51
N LYS A 220 9.37 2.45 -0.70
CA LYS A 220 9.15 3.37 0.44
C LYS A 220 8.68 4.77 0.04
N THR A 221 8.82 5.20 -1.23
CA THR A 221 8.44 6.57 -1.67
C THR A 221 6.93 6.77 -1.80
N LYS A 222 6.16 5.72 -2.10
CA LYS A 222 4.69 5.74 -2.30
C LYS A 222 3.90 5.19 -1.11
N GLY A 223 4.55 5.03 0.03
CA GLY A 223 3.98 4.35 1.20
C GLY A 223 2.74 5.02 1.83
N LYS A 224 2.36 6.25 1.41
CA LYS A 224 1.15 6.92 1.91
C LYS A 224 -0.10 6.32 1.26
N VAL A 225 -0.16 6.28 -0.08
CA VAL A 225 -1.29 5.70 -0.82
C VAL A 225 -1.33 4.18 -0.68
N GLU A 226 -0.19 3.49 -0.64
CA GLU A 226 -0.16 2.03 -0.43
C GLU A 226 -0.78 1.63 0.91
N ARG A 227 -0.46 2.37 1.99
CA ARG A 227 -1.10 2.15 3.31
C ARG A 227 -2.58 2.46 3.27
N PHE A 228 -2.97 3.52 2.55
CA PHE A 228 -4.36 3.84 2.36
C PHE A 228 -5.09 2.76 1.56
N ASN A 229 -4.50 2.23 0.50
CA ASN A 229 -5.04 1.12 -0.30
C ASN A 229 -5.27 -0.14 0.56
N GLY A 230 -4.30 -0.46 1.42
CA GLY A 230 -4.47 -1.54 2.40
C GLY A 230 -5.60 -1.26 3.42
N TYR A 231 -5.78 -0.01 3.82
CA TYR A 231 -6.88 0.42 4.69
C TYR A 231 -8.23 0.37 3.97
N LEU A 232 -8.32 0.90 2.74
CA LEU A 232 -9.51 0.82 1.88
C LEU A 232 -9.97 -0.64 1.71
N ARG A 233 -9.05 -1.53 1.34
CA ARG A 233 -9.36 -2.95 1.16
C ARG A 233 -9.93 -3.59 2.42
N ARG A 234 -9.27 -3.40 3.56
CA ARG A 234 -9.63 -4.08 4.80
C ARG A 234 -10.77 -3.42 5.58
N SER A 235 -10.90 -2.10 5.51
CA SER A 235 -11.86 -1.34 6.31
C SER A 235 -13.15 -0.97 5.56
N PHE A 236 -13.11 -0.99 4.23
CA PHE A 236 -14.25 -0.70 3.37
C PHE A 236 -14.68 -1.91 2.53
N TYR A 237 -13.80 -2.33 1.60
CA TYR A 237 -14.17 -3.31 0.57
C TYR A 237 -14.55 -4.68 1.16
N VAL A 238 -13.68 -5.26 1.98
CA VAL A 238 -13.92 -6.60 2.55
C VAL A 238 -15.16 -6.63 3.44
N PRO A 239 -15.39 -5.68 4.38
CA PRO A 239 -16.62 -5.65 5.16
C PRO A 239 -17.88 -5.48 4.31
N LEU A 240 -17.85 -4.59 3.32
CA LEU A 240 -18.99 -4.35 2.43
C LEU A 240 -19.32 -5.60 1.60
N THR A 241 -18.34 -6.14 0.90
CA THR A 241 -18.55 -7.33 0.03
C THR A 241 -18.95 -8.57 0.82
N SER A 242 -18.41 -8.77 2.02
CA SER A 242 -18.81 -9.92 2.86
C SER A 242 -20.25 -9.80 3.38
N ARG A 243 -20.76 -8.58 3.58
CA ARG A 243 -22.16 -8.34 3.92
C ARG A 243 -23.07 -8.59 2.72
N LEU A 244 -22.76 -7.99 1.57
CA LEU A 244 -23.55 -8.17 0.35
C LEU A 244 -23.58 -9.62 -0.13
N ALA A 245 -22.49 -10.37 0.04
CA ALA A 245 -22.43 -11.78 -0.30
C ALA A 245 -23.41 -12.64 0.52
N GLN A 246 -23.70 -12.28 1.78
CA GLN A 246 -24.73 -12.96 2.59
C GLN A 246 -26.14 -12.76 2.02
N GLU A 247 -26.35 -11.68 1.29
CA GLU A 247 -27.62 -11.35 0.61
C GLU A 247 -27.63 -11.79 -0.86
N GLY A 248 -26.58 -12.49 -1.33
CA GLY A 248 -26.43 -12.91 -2.72
C GLY A 248 -26.14 -11.76 -3.69
N ILE A 249 -25.80 -10.58 -3.18
CA ILE A 249 -25.57 -9.37 -3.98
C ILE A 249 -24.06 -9.22 -4.30
N ARG A 250 -23.78 -8.93 -5.56
CA ARG A 250 -22.43 -8.62 -6.02
C ARG A 250 -22.23 -7.11 -6.11
N LEU A 251 -21.15 -6.61 -5.51
CA LEU A 251 -20.83 -5.18 -5.54
C LEU A 251 -20.46 -4.74 -6.96
N ASP A 252 -21.17 -3.76 -7.52
CA ASP A 252 -20.82 -3.04 -8.75
C ASP A 252 -20.12 -1.71 -8.47
N ALA A 253 -19.63 -1.04 -9.53
CA ALA A 253 -18.90 0.21 -9.40
C ALA A 253 -19.79 1.37 -8.92
N LEU A 254 -21.05 1.39 -9.32
CA LEU A 254 -21.99 2.46 -8.94
C LEU A 254 -22.29 2.42 -7.44
N THR A 255 -22.71 1.26 -6.96
CA THR A 255 -22.95 1.01 -5.53
C THR A 255 -21.68 1.25 -4.70
N ALA A 256 -20.53 0.77 -5.19
CA ALA A 256 -19.24 0.98 -4.53
C ALA A 256 -18.92 2.48 -4.38
N ASN A 257 -19.23 3.30 -5.38
CA ASN A 257 -19.00 4.75 -5.35
C ASN A 257 -19.90 5.48 -4.36
N VAL A 258 -21.16 5.09 -4.25
CA VAL A 258 -22.07 5.65 -3.23
C VAL A 258 -21.55 5.33 -1.82
N GLU A 259 -21.27 4.08 -1.57
CA GLU A 259 -20.82 3.60 -0.25
C GLU A 259 -19.41 4.12 0.12
N VAL A 260 -18.48 4.24 -0.84
CA VAL A 260 -17.14 4.72 -0.54
C VAL A 260 -17.11 6.22 -0.23
N ARG A 261 -17.95 7.04 -0.88
CA ARG A 261 -18.08 8.46 -0.53
C ARG A 261 -18.52 8.62 0.92
N ARG A 262 -19.58 7.93 1.30
CA ARG A 262 -20.05 7.91 2.68
C ARG A 262 -18.97 7.43 3.67
N TRP A 263 -18.27 6.35 3.33
CA TRP A 263 -17.18 5.85 4.16
C TRP A 263 -16.01 6.82 4.27
N LEU A 264 -15.67 7.57 3.21
CA LEU A 264 -14.64 8.61 3.24
C LEU A 264 -15.04 9.75 4.18
N GLU A 265 -16.29 10.20 4.11
CA GLU A 265 -16.83 11.31 4.90
C GLU A 265 -17.03 10.94 6.38
N GLU A 266 -17.62 9.77 6.66
CA GLU A 266 -17.99 9.39 8.02
C GLU A 266 -16.88 8.62 8.76
N VAL A 267 -15.91 8.04 8.04
CA VAL A 267 -14.94 7.11 8.63
C VAL A 267 -13.50 7.47 8.29
N ALA A 268 -13.15 7.50 7.00
CA ALA A 268 -11.75 7.52 6.62
C ALA A 268 -11.09 8.88 6.87
N ASN A 269 -11.76 9.97 6.53
CA ASN A 269 -11.20 11.32 6.67
C ASN A 269 -11.48 11.98 8.04
N VAL A 270 -12.36 11.38 8.85
CA VAL A 270 -12.65 11.89 10.22
C VAL A 270 -11.95 11.10 11.33
N ARG A 271 -11.34 9.96 11.03
CA ARG A 271 -10.56 9.21 12.02
C ARG A 271 -9.31 9.98 12.45
N ILE A 272 -8.85 9.79 13.67
CA ILE A 272 -7.50 10.23 14.07
C ILE A 272 -6.47 9.38 13.30
N HIS A 273 -5.70 10.03 12.44
CA HIS A 273 -4.70 9.35 11.63
C HIS A 273 -3.46 9.01 12.45
N GLY A 274 -3.07 7.74 12.51
CA GLY A 274 -2.02 7.23 13.40
C GLY A 274 -0.63 7.85 13.23
N THR A 275 -0.34 8.53 12.10
CA THR A 275 0.95 9.20 11.88
C THR A 275 0.88 10.67 12.24
N THR A 276 -0.22 11.34 11.89
CA THR A 276 -0.35 12.81 12.06
C THR A 276 -1.00 13.18 13.40
N GLY A 277 -1.64 12.23 14.08
CA GLY A 277 -2.38 12.49 15.32
C GLY A 277 -3.65 13.35 15.14
N MET A 278 -4.00 13.70 13.89
CA MET A 278 -5.13 14.58 13.55
C MET A 278 -6.07 13.92 12.56
N GLN A 279 -7.26 14.47 12.41
CA GLN A 279 -8.21 14.05 11.37
C GLN A 279 -7.76 14.56 10.00
N PRO A 280 -7.72 13.70 8.95
CA PRO A 280 -7.40 14.13 7.59
C PRO A 280 -8.28 15.27 7.09
N ALA A 281 -9.57 15.28 7.40
CA ALA A 281 -10.50 16.34 7.00
C ALA A 281 -10.13 17.71 7.58
N MET A 282 -9.73 17.76 8.86
CA MET A 282 -9.28 19.02 9.48
C MET A 282 -8.02 19.55 8.82
N ARG A 283 -7.03 18.68 8.60
CA ARG A 283 -5.80 19.04 7.88
C ARG A 283 -6.04 19.42 6.42
N LEU A 284 -7.03 18.82 5.77
CA LEU A 284 -7.41 19.20 4.40
C LEU A 284 -7.93 20.65 4.37
N ASN A 285 -8.72 21.06 5.36
CA ASN A 285 -9.21 22.44 5.42
C ASN A 285 -8.05 23.46 5.52
N GLU A 286 -6.98 23.13 6.25
CA GLU A 286 -5.76 23.94 6.30
C GLU A 286 -5.01 23.89 4.95
N GLU A 287 -4.90 22.70 4.35
CA GLU A 287 -4.15 22.46 3.10
C GLU A 287 -4.80 23.14 1.89
N ARG A 288 -6.14 23.32 1.87
CA ARG A 288 -6.88 23.93 0.76
C ARG A 288 -6.37 25.31 0.37
N ALA A 289 -5.95 26.12 1.32
CA ALA A 289 -5.38 27.45 1.05
C ALA A 289 -4.04 27.41 0.29
N HIS A 290 -3.41 26.24 0.21
CA HIS A 290 -2.12 26.01 -0.45
C HIS A 290 -2.23 25.22 -1.76
N LEU A 291 -3.44 24.78 -2.10
CA LEU A 291 -3.73 24.14 -3.38
C LEU A 291 -3.87 25.21 -4.49
N GLN A 292 -3.52 24.84 -5.69
CA GLN A 292 -3.72 25.68 -6.87
C GLN A 292 -5.22 25.69 -7.25
N PRO A 293 -5.73 26.77 -7.88
CA PRO A 293 -7.09 26.80 -8.39
C PRO A 293 -7.36 25.65 -9.37
N ILE A 294 -8.58 25.14 -9.36
CA ILE A 294 -9.03 24.17 -10.37
C ILE A 294 -9.20 24.92 -11.69
N PRO A 295 -8.53 24.49 -12.78
CA PRO A 295 -8.71 25.12 -14.08
C PRO A 295 -10.05 24.75 -14.69
N GLU A 296 -10.39 25.42 -15.81
CA GLU A 296 -11.50 25.00 -16.67
C GLU A 296 -11.35 23.52 -17.08
N PRO A 297 -12.47 22.80 -17.34
CA PRO A 297 -12.39 21.40 -17.75
C PRO A 297 -11.47 21.19 -18.96
N TRP A 298 -10.59 20.23 -18.86
CA TRP A 298 -9.70 19.87 -19.96
C TRP A 298 -10.50 19.34 -21.17
N ARG A 299 -10.24 19.90 -22.34
CA ARG A 299 -10.91 19.58 -23.61
C ARG A 299 -9.93 19.03 -24.65
N GLY A 300 -8.79 18.53 -24.22
CA GLY A 300 -7.80 17.95 -25.11
C GLY A 300 -8.26 16.63 -25.74
N GLU A 301 -7.70 16.31 -26.90
CA GLU A 301 -8.00 15.08 -27.61
C GLU A 301 -7.11 13.93 -27.13
N ILE A 302 -7.72 12.80 -26.86
CA ILE A 302 -6.99 11.54 -26.69
C ILE A 302 -6.80 10.97 -28.09
N ALA A 303 -5.58 11.09 -28.63
CA ALA A 303 -5.25 10.47 -29.91
C ALA A 303 -5.60 8.96 -29.84
N ALA A 304 -6.46 8.50 -30.76
CA ALA A 304 -6.77 7.09 -30.87
C ALA A 304 -5.46 6.28 -30.91
N ALA A 305 -5.37 5.21 -30.14
CA ALA A 305 -4.21 4.35 -30.14
C ALA A 305 -3.92 3.96 -31.60
N ARG A 306 -2.80 4.42 -32.14
CA ARG A 306 -2.38 3.99 -33.46
C ARG A 306 -2.38 2.48 -33.45
N PRO A 307 -3.05 1.82 -34.42
CA PRO A 307 -2.96 0.36 -34.51
C PRO A 307 -1.45 0.04 -34.49
N ARG A 308 -1.06 -0.90 -33.64
CA ARG A 308 0.33 -1.38 -33.63
C ARG A 308 0.70 -1.65 -35.07
N ALA A 309 1.62 -0.85 -35.63
CA ALA A 309 2.22 -1.21 -36.91
C ALA A 309 2.63 -2.69 -36.76
N LYS A 310 2.12 -3.56 -37.65
CA LYS A 310 2.63 -4.93 -37.75
C LYS A 310 4.14 -4.77 -37.63
N VAL A 311 4.75 -5.37 -36.61
CA VAL A 311 6.19 -5.48 -36.53
C VAL A 311 6.56 -6.08 -37.87
N LEU A 312 7.10 -5.25 -38.77
CA LEU A 312 7.77 -5.76 -39.97
C LEU A 312 8.77 -6.74 -39.38
N GLU A 313 8.59 -8.01 -39.74
CA GLU A 313 9.54 -9.04 -39.33
C GLU A 313 10.92 -8.46 -39.61
N THR A 314 11.67 -8.23 -38.57
CA THR A 314 13.06 -7.81 -38.66
C THR A 314 13.70 -8.86 -39.57
N PRO A 315 14.25 -8.50 -40.73
CA PRO A 315 14.89 -9.48 -41.60
C PRO A 315 15.85 -10.26 -40.71
N ALA A 316 15.85 -11.58 -40.85
CA ALA A 316 16.71 -12.47 -40.09
C ALA A 316 18.12 -11.87 -40.02
N PRO A 317 18.77 -11.83 -38.83
CA PRO A 317 20.04 -11.14 -38.68
C PRO A 317 20.98 -11.66 -39.77
N LYS A 318 21.41 -10.73 -40.65
CA LYS A 318 22.42 -11.07 -41.66
C LYS A 318 23.59 -11.67 -40.91
N ARG A 319 24.06 -12.87 -41.34
CA ARG A 319 25.23 -13.50 -40.72
C ARG A 319 26.33 -12.48 -40.55
N LEU A 320 26.80 -12.36 -39.33
CA LEU A 320 27.92 -11.46 -39.01
C LEU A 320 29.11 -11.84 -39.88
N PRO A 321 29.87 -10.89 -40.40
CA PRO A 321 31.12 -11.19 -41.13
C PRO A 321 31.98 -12.15 -40.30
N ALA A 322 32.61 -13.12 -40.95
CA ALA A 322 33.38 -14.20 -40.31
C ALA A 322 34.45 -13.69 -39.31
N VAL A 323 34.89 -12.44 -39.48
CA VAL A 323 35.81 -11.75 -38.57
C VAL A 323 35.10 -11.40 -37.24
N VAL A 324 33.85 -10.94 -37.30
CA VAL A 324 33.07 -10.57 -36.14
C VAL A 324 32.61 -11.81 -35.34
N GLU A 325 32.24 -12.91 -36.07
CA GLU A 325 31.97 -14.22 -35.41
C GLU A 325 33.19 -14.78 -34.68
N ARG A 326 34.37 -14.64 -35.25
CA ARG A 326 35.63 -15.07 -34.59
C ARG A 326 35.96 -14.25 -33.36
N ILE A 327 35.67 -12.94 -33.37
CA ILE A 327 35.84 -12.04 -32.22
C ILE A 327 34.83 -12.37 -31.12
N ALA A 328 33.58 -12.68 -31.47
CA ALA A 328 32.51 -13.04 -30.52
C ALA A 328 32.72 -14.42 -29.87
N GLN A 329 33.42 -15.34 -30.54
CA GLN A 329 33.72 -16.68 -30.02
C GLN A 329 34.98 -16.74 -29.14
N GLY A 330 35.87 -15.73 -29.26
CA GLY A 330 37.06 -15.60 -28.41
C GLY A 330 36.68 -14.82 -27.14
N SER A 331 36.63 -15.48 -26.02
CA SER A 331 36.31 -14.90 -24.74
C SER A 331 37.51 -14.30 -24.02
N PRO A 332 38.00 -13.11 -24.33
CA PRO A 332 38.64 -12.27 -23.35
C PRO A 332 37.82 -11.01 -23.13
N LEU A 333 37.68 -10.61 -21.86
CA LEU A 333 37.03 -9.40 -21.39
C LEU A 333 37.62 -8.08 -21.95
N GLN A 334 38.74 -8.15 -22.68
CA GLN A 334 39.38 -7.01 -23.37
C GLN A 334 40.04 -7.50 -24.65
N HIS A 335 39.71 -6.88 -25.78
CA HIS A 335 40.42 -7.07 -27.05
C HIS A 335 41.54 -6.05 -27.19
N PRO A 336 42.67 -6.37 -27.84
CA PRO A 336 43.68 -5.40 -28.22
C PRO A 336 43.09 -4.26 -29.04
N LEU A 337 43.55 -3.02 -28.83
CA LEU A 337 43.10 -1.82 -29.57
C LEU A 337 43.07 -1.98 -31.07
N ALA A 338 44.00 -2.74 -31.65
CA ALA A 338 44.03 -3.04 -33.07
C ALA A 338 42.76 -3.72 -33.63
N VAL A 339 42.01 -4.44 -32.79
CA VAL A 339 40.73 -5.06 -33.18
C VAL A 339 39.63 -4.00 -33.35
N TYR A 340 39.62 -2.99 -32.49
CA TYR A 340 38.67 -1.87 -32.59
C TYR A 340 39.01 -0.94 -33.77
N GLU A 341 40.29 -0.73 -34.08
CA GLU A 341 40.73 0.04 -35.22
C GLU A 341 40.35 -0.65 -36.54
N GLN A 342 40.44 -2.00 -36.61
CA GLN A 342 39.97 -2.78 -37.78
C GLN A 342 38.46 -2.69 -37.95
N LEU A 343 37.68 -2.72 -36.88
CA LEU A 343 36.23 -2.54 -36.94
C LEU A 343 35.85 -1.15 -37.40
N LEU A 344 36.51 -0.11 -36.90
CA LEU A 344 36.33 1.27 -37.33
C LEU A 344 36.65 1.46 -38.81
N ALA A 345 37.73 0.87 -39.30
CA ALA A 345 38.13 0.92 -40.72
C ALA A 345 37.11 0.23 -41.64
N LEU A 346 36.42 -0.81 -41.16
CA LEU A 346 35.35 -1.49 -41.91
C LEU A 346 34.07 -0.62 -42.00
N VAL A 347 33.73 0.06 -40.92
CA VAL A 347 32.56 0.96 -40.85
C VAL A 347 32.81 2.24 -41.71
N THR A 348 34.01 2.80 -41.72
CA THR A 348 34.36 3.98 -42.50
C THR A 348 34.49 3.73 -44.01
N LYS A 349 34.71 2.48 -44.41
CA LYS A 349 34.80 2.11 -45.85
C LYS A 349 33.41 1.74 -46.43
N GLY A 350 32.32 1.95 -45.74
CA GLY A 350 30.96 1.76 -46.25
C GLY A 350 30.63 0.33 -46.65
N ALA A 351 31.33 -0.67 -46.11
CA ALA A 351 30.92 -2.05 -46.23
C ALA A 351 29.64 -2.28 -45.40
N PRO A 352 28.55 -2.80 -45.95
CA PRO A 352 27.35 -3.07 -45.15
C PRO A 352 27.68 -4.10 -44.07
N ILE A 353 27.40 -3.72 -42.84
CA ILE A 353 27.48 -4.59 -41.68
C ILE A 353 26.40 -5.68 -41.77
#